data_a21ff55d69c3c98e6bf6e87aa6811edf
#
_entry.id   a21ff55d69c3c98e6bf6e87aa6811edf
#
_cell.length_a   1.000
_cell.length_b   1.000
_cell.length_c   1.000
_cell.angle_alpha   90.00
_cell.angle_beta   90.00
_cell.angle_gamma   90.00
#
_symmetry.space_group_name_H-M   'P 1'
#
loop_
_entity.id
_entity.type
_entity.pdbx_description
1 polymer ?
#
loop_
_entity_poly.entity_id
_entity_poly.type
_entity_poly.pdbx_seq_one_letter_code
_entity_poly.pdbx_strand_id
1 'polypeptide(L)'
;MKRGRLFTGWGAYARMVFIGFAIYSCANKGYPEGGPKDVTPPHVVEERPASFNRNFDKKSINIYFDEYVQLKNVNEKFIISPPQAKKPKVRLKGKYISVEFQDSLRQETTYTLDFADAIADNNEGNPLGYYRY
;
A
#
# COMPACT_ATOMS: atom_id res chain seq x y z
N MET A 1 6.43 -63.84 57.67
CA MET A 1 5.60 -63.72 56.47
C MET A 1 5.85 -62.37 55.81
N LYS A 2 6.65 -62.31 54.72
CA LYS A 2 6.95 -61.08 53.96
C LYS A 2 6.05 -61.02 52.70
N ARG A 3 5.13 -60.06 52.63
CA ARG A 3 4.34 -59.81 51.43
C ARG A 3 5.13 -58.85 50.50
N GLY A 4 5.57 -59.38 49.38
CA GLY A 4 6.29 -58.64 48.41
C GLY A 4 5.33 -57.66 47.68
N ARG A 5 5.78 -56.39 47.58
CA ARG A 5 5.15 -55.36 46.77
C ARG A 5 5.65 -55.49 45.31
N LEU A 6 4.85 -56.10 44.47
CA LEU A 6 5.08 -56.16 43.03
C LEU A 6 4.05 -55.23 42.29
N PHE A 7 4.16 -53.90 42.45
CA PHE A 7 3.33 -52.96 41.73
C PHE A 7 3.98 -51.60 41.52
N THR A 8 5.20 -51.55 41.03
CA THR A 8 5.86 -50.24 40.77
C THR A 8 6.36 -50.04 39.36
N GLY A 9 6.25 -51.03 38.48
CA GLY A 9 6.75 -50.90 37.10
C GLY A 9 5.72 -50.33 36.10
N TRP A 10 4.45 -50.66 36.23
CA TRP A 10 3.46 -50.39 35.19
C TRP A 10 3.05 -48.91 35.10
N GLY A 11 3.04 -48.19 36.23
CA GLY A 11 2.77 -46.76 36.29
C GLY A 11 3.86 -45.89 35.61
N ALA A 12 5.12 -46.37 35.67
CA ALA A 12 6.23 -45.65 35.02
C ALA A 12 6.18 -45.77 33.49
N TYR A 13 5.86 -46.95 32.96
CA TYR A 13 5.72 -47.19 31.53
C TYR A 13 4.48 -46.44 30.95
N ALA A 14 3.36 -46.42 31.66
CA ALA A 14 2.17 -45.67 31.26
C ALA A 14 2.43 -44.15 31.17
N ARG A 15 3.23 -43.58 32.11
CA ARG A 15 3.64 -42.16 32.05
C ARG A 15 4.61 -41.88 30.92
N MET A 16 5.55 -42.78 30.64
CA MET A 16 6.49 -42.62 29.53
C MET A 16 5.78 -42.66 28.15
N VAL A 17 4.81 -43.55 27.99
CA VAL A 17 4.00 -43.62 26.75
C VAL A 17 3.14 -42.37 26.57
N PHE A 18 2.59 -41.80 27.65
CA PHE A 18 1.79 -40.58 27.57
C PHE A 18 2.62 -39.34 27.22
N ILE A 19 3.84 -39.25 27.68
CA ILE A 19 4.80 -38.19 27.35
C ILE A 19 5.26 -38.30 25.89
N GLY A 20 5.44 -39.53 25.36
CA GLY A 20 5.81 -39.78 23.96
C GLY A 20 4.72 -39.37 22.99
N PHE A 21 3.44 -39.42 23.37
CA PHE A 21 2.31 -39.00 22.50
C PHE A 21 2.15 -37.47 22.43
N ALA A 22 2.61 -36.74 23.45
CA ALA A 22 2.47 -35.28 23.50
C ALA A 22 3.43 -34.53 22.54
N ILE A 23 4.48 -35.16 22.07
CA ILE A 23 5.46 -34.53 21.16
C ILE A 23 5.16 -34.73 19.67
N TYR A 24 4.11 -35.48 19.32
CA TYR A 24 3.64 -35.64 17.93
C TYR A 24 2.59 -34.61 17.51
N SER A 25 2.35 -33.56 18.32
CA SER A 25 1.50 -32.45 17.90
C SER A 25 2.28 -31.55 16.92
N CYS A 26 2.41 -31.97 15.68
CA CYS A 26 2.82 -31.11 14.59
C CYS A 26 1.71 -30.07 14.38
N ALA A 27 1.92 -28.87 14.90
CA ALA A 27 1.10 -27.72 14.52
C ALA A 27 1.31 -27.46 13.02
N ASN A 28 0.35 -27.87 12.21
CA ASN A 28 0.35 -27.57 10.79
C ASN A 28 0.13 -26.04 10.64
N LYS A 29 1.18 -25.28 10.35
CA LYS A 29 1.08 -23.86 10.03
C LYS A 29 0.48 -23.76 8.62
N GLY A 30 -0.83 -23.80 8.54
CA GLY A 30 -1.52 -23.39 7.32
C GLY A 30 -1.24 -21.91 7.11
N TYR A 31 -0.51 -21.56 6.06
CA TYR A 31 -0.47 -20.17 5.60
C TYR A 31 -1.86 -19.88 5.02
N PRO A 32 -2.52 -18.79 5.43
CA PRO A 32 -3.75 -18.39 4.76
C PRO A 32 -3.41 -18.16 3.29
N GLU A 33 -3.99 -18.97 2.42
CA GLU A 33 -3.94 -18.68 0.99
C GLU A 33 -4.72 -17.40 0.78
N GLY A 34 -4.02 -16.33 0.36
CA GLY A 34 -4.64 -15.06 -0.02
C GLY A 34 -5.70 -15.31 -1.10
N GLY A 35 -6.73 -14.47 -1.15
CA GLY A 35 -7.70 -14.47 -2.24
C GLY A 35 -7.02 -14.27 -3.62
N PRO A 36 -7.80 -14.29 -4.72
CA PRO A 36 -7.28 -13.96 -6.04
C PRO A 36 -6.55 -12.62 -5.99
N LYS A 37 -5.41 -12.54 -6.70
CA LYS A 37 -4.66 -11.30 -6.79
C LYS A 37 -5.53 -10.20 -7.41
N ASP A 38 -5.61 -9.04 -6.77
CA ASP A 38 -6.28 -7.88 -7.36
C ASP A 38 -5.46 -7.37 -8.56
N VAL A 39 -6.15 -7.14 -9.65
CA VAL A 39 -5.60 -6.59 -10.91
C VAL A 39 -6.24 -5.26 -11.27
N THR A 40 -7.09 -4.72 -10.39
CA THR A 40 -7.81 -3.48 -10.59
C THR A 40 -6.85 -2.30 -10.34
N PRO A 41 -6.70 -1.34 -11.27
CA PRO A 41 -5.94 -0.13 -11.00
C PRO A 41 -6.72 0.83 -10.10
N PRO A 42 -6.04 1.73 -9.35
CA PRO A 42 -6.69 2.76 -8.57
C PRO A 42 -7.46 3.74 -9.46
N HIS A 43 -8.50 4.37 -8.93
CA HIS A 43 -9.30 5.38 -9.63
C HIS A 43 -9.24 6.72 -8.92
N VAL A 44 -9.20 7.80 -9.71
CA VAL A 44 -9.36 9.16 -9.18
C VAL A 44 -10.84 9.39 -8.86
N VAL A 45 -11.14 9.70 -7.60
CA VAL A 45 -12.51 9.96 -7.12
C VAL A 45 -12.81 11.44 -7.00
N GLU A 46 -11.79 12.26 -6.76
CA GLU A 46 -11.97 13.70 -6.60
C GLU A 46 -10.65 14.45 -6.87
N GLU A 47 -10.79 15.65 -7.43
CA GLU A 47 -9.70 16.61 -7.61
C GLU A 47 -10.06 17.93 -6.93
N ARG A 48 -9.14 18.51 -6.17
CA ARG A 48 -9.34 19.81 -5.50
C ARG A 48 -8.20 20.77 -5.77
N PRO A 49 -8.40 21.85 -6.53
CA PRO A 49 -9.59 22.13 -7.34
C PRO A 49 -9.76 21.09 -8.46
N ALA A 50 -10.94 21.04 -9.06
CA ALA A 50 -11.18 20.17 -10.21
C ALA A 50 -10.32 20.55 -11.39
N SER A 51 -10.00 19.60 -12.27
CA SER A 51 -9.35 19.85 -13.56
C SER A 51 -10.12 20.89 -14.37
N PHE A 52 -9.43 21.59 -15.25
CA PHE A 52 -9.95 22.70 -16.07
C PHE A 52 -10.48 23.90 -15.27
N ASN A 53 -10.08 24.03 -14.00
CA ASN A 53 -10.45 25.19 -13.20
C ASN A 53 -9.79 26.46 -13.76
N ARG A 54 -10.60 27.51 -13.88
CA ARG A 54 -10.14 28.85 -14.29
C ARG A 54 -9.85 29.68 -13.05
N ASN A 55 -8.97 30.69 -13.19
CA ASN A 55 -8.60 31.60 -12.12
C ASN A 55 -8.03 30.86 -10.88
N PHE A 56 -7.15 29.91 -11.13
CA PHE A 56 -6.51 29.14 -10.08
C PHE A 56 -5.67 30.05 -9.16
N ASP A 57 -6.05 30.15 -7.90
CA ASP A 57 -5.44 31.01 -6.86
C ASP A 57 -4.81 30.20 -5.71
N LYS A 58 -4.81 28.87 -5.81
CA LYS A 58 -4.32 27.99 -4.76
C LYS A 58 -2.83 27.72 -4.91
N LYS A 59 -2.20 27.33 -3.79
CA LYS A 59 -0.79 26.91 -3.78
C LYS A 59 -0.59 25.43 -4.02
N SER A 60 -1.67 24.67 -4.01
CA SER A 60 -1.61 23.22 -4.16
C SER A 60 -2.86 22.65 -4.81
N ILE A 61 -2.68 21.47 -5.40
CA ILE A 61 -3.73 20.62 -5.94
C ILE A 61 -3.70 19.32 -5.16
N ASN A 62 -4.87 18.78 -4.83
CA ASN A 62 -5.01 17.48 -4.19
C ASN A 62 -5.85 16.56 -5.07
N ILE A 63 -5.32 15.37 -5.34
CA ILE A 63 -5.93 14.33 -6.18
C ILE A 63 -6.23 13.15 -5.28
N TYR A 64 -7.50 12.80 -5.11
CA TYR A 64 -7.99 11.76 -4.21
C TYR A 64 -8.30 10.48 -4.98
N PHE A 65 -7.97 9.34 -4.36
CA PHE A 65 -8.16 8.01 -4.92
C PHE A 65 -9.12 7.19 -4.06
N ASP A 66 -9.75 6.20 -4.66
CA ASP A 66 -10.61 5.22 -3.98
C ASP A 66 -9.83 4.34 -3.02
N GLU A 67 -8.54 4.12 -3.28
CA GLU A 67 -7.65 3.30 -2.48
C GLU A 67 -6.31 3.98 -2.15
N TYR A 68 -5.45 3.29 -1.39
CA TYR A 68 -4.09 3.73 -1.14
C TYR A 68 -3.23 3.53 -2.38
N VAL A 69 -2.50 4.58 -2.75
CA VAL A 69 -1.60 4.57 -3.91
C VAL A 69 -0.15 4.72 -3.50
N GLN A 70 0.75 4.38 -4.39
CA GLN A 70 2.18 4.63 -4.28
C GLN A 70 2.67 5.45 -5.49
N LEU A 71 3.78 6.17 -5.30
CA LEU A 71 4.43 6.96 -6.35
C LEU A 71 5.72 6.25 -6.79
N LYS A 72 5.77 5.84 -8.06
CA LYS A 72 6.93 5.17 -8.67
C LYS A 72 7.70 6.16 -9.53
N ASN A 73 8.95 6.46 -9.16
CA ASN A 73 9.86 7.34 -9.92
C ASN A 73 9.23 8.71 -10.27
N VAL A 74 8.41 9.27 -9.37
CA VAL A 74 7.68 10.51 -9.63
C VAL A 74 8.59 11.68 -9.97
N ASN A 75 9.81 11.72 -9.44
CA ASN A 75 10.77 12.80 -9.74
C ASN A 75 11.20 12.83 -11.21
N GLU A 76 11.21 11.68 -11.87
CA GLU A 76 11.59 11.53 -13.27
C GLU A 76 10.38 11.64 -14.21
N LYS A 77 9.25 11.05 -13.80
CA LYS A 77 8.04 10.92 -14.63
C LYS A 77 7.13 12.13 -14.57
N PHE A 78 7.08 12.83 -13.42
CA PHE A 78 6.21 13.99 -13.26
C PHE A 78 6.72 15.19 -14.03
N ILE A 79 5.89 15.68 -14.96
CA ILE A 79 6.17 16.84 -15.80
C ILE A 79 5.09 17.88 -15.59
N ILE A 80 5.50 19.15 -15.46
CA ILE A 80 4.61 20.31 -15.52
C ILE A 80 4.86 21.10 -16.80
N SER A 81 3.80 21.47 -17.49
CA SER A 81 3.86 22.31 -18.71
C SER A 81 2.93 23.50 -18.56
N PRO A 82 3.39 24.73 -18.80
CA PRO A 82 4.78 25.12 -19.08
C PRO A 82 5.71 24.89 -17.87
N PRO A 83 7.02 24.71 -18.11
CA PRO A 83 7.97 24.44 -17.05
C PRO A 83 8.09 25.61 -16.09
N GLN A 84 8.31 25.30 -14.81
CA GLN A 84 8.58 26.24 -13.73
C GLN A 84 10.06 26.23 -13.36
N ALA A 85 10.57 27.36 -12.83
CA ALA A 85 11.95 27.46 -12.34
C ALA A 85 12.19 26.48 -11.18
N LYS A 86 11.21 26.34 -10.28
CA LYS A 86 11.21 25.33 -9.22
C LYS A 86 10.14 24.29 -9.46
N LYS A 87 10.56 23.05 -9.59
CA LYS A 87 9.64 21.92 -9.79
C LYS A 87 8.66 21.82 -8.61
N PRO A 88 7.35 21.63 -8.85
CA PRO A 88 6.38 21.41 -7.78
C PRO A 88 6.76 20.20 -6.92
N LYS A 89 6.44 20.27 -5.64
CA LYS A 89 6.62 19.15 -4.72
C LYS A 89 5.40 18.23 -4.76
N VAL A 90 5.63 16.99 -5.13
CA VAL A 90 4.60 15.95 -5.12
C VAL A 90 4.75 15.13 -3.84
N ARG A 91 3.67 15.03 -3.06
CA ARG A 91 3.65 14.30 -1.79
C ARG A 91 2.43 13.40 -1.70
N LEU A 92 2.66 12.16 -1.30
CA LEU A 92 1.59 11.23 -0.97
C LEU A 92 1.14 11.45 0.48
N LYS A 93 -0.18 11.54 0.69
CA LYS A 93 -0.80 11.70 2.01
C LYS A 93 -2.04 10.80 2.12
N GLY A 94 -1.85 9.60 2.66
CA GLY A 94 -2.93 8.61 2.75
C GLY A 94 -3.45 8.23 1.37
N LYS A 95 -4.74 8.48 1.11
CA LYS A 95 -5.41 8.19 -0.16
C LYS A 95 -5.38 9.36 -1.16
N TYR A 96 -4.52 10.34 -1.00
CA TYR A 96 -4.42 11.45 -1.95
C TYR A 96 -2.99 11.90 -2.20
N ILE A 97 -2.75 12.45 -3.38
CA ILE A 97 -1.51 13.11 -3.78
C ILE A 97 -1.72 14.61 -3.66
N SER A 98 -0.79 15.29 -2.99
CA SER A 98 -0.73 16.75 -2.93
C SER A 98 0.41 17.26 -3.79
N VAL A 99 0.10 18.12 -4.75
CA VAL A 99 1.08 18.82 -5.59
C VAL A 99 1.17 20.25 -5.12
N GLU A 100 2.29 20.66 -4.59
CA GLU A 100 2.53 21.99 -4.03
C GLU A 100 3.44 22.80 -4.97
N PHE A 101 2.90 23.89 -5.52
CA PHE A 101 3.66 24.80 -6.38
C PHE A 101 4.68 25.58 -5.55
N GLN A 102 5.92 25.62 -6.02
CA GLN A 102 7.01 26.32 -5.36
C GLN A 102 7.22 27.75 -5.90
N ASP A 103 6.69 28.02 -7.09
CA ASP A 103 6.72 29.31 -7.75
C ASP A 103 5.30 29.81 -7.99
N SER A 104 5.14 31.11 -8.21
CA SER A 104 3.89 31.70 -8.66
C SER A 104 3.56 31.25 -10.08
N LEU A 105 2.30 30.91 -10.31
CA LEU A 105 1.82 30.59 -11.64
C LEU A 105 1.66 31.87 -12.48
N ARG A 106 1.94 31.77 -13.79
CA ARG A 106 1.76 32.88 -14.71
C ARG A 106 0.26 33.09 -14.95
N GLN A 107 -0.14 34.35 -15.05
CA GLN A 107 -1.49 34.70 -15.43
C GLN A 107 -1.77 34.29 -16.89
N GLU A 108 -3.05 34.10 -17.23
CA GLU A 108 -3.52 33.73 -18.57
C GLU A 108 -2.78 32.52 -19.18
N THR A 109 -2.38 31.58 -18.32
CA THR A 109 -1.59 30.42 -18.72
C THR A 109 -2.29 29.14 -18.24
N THR A 110 -2.50 28.20 -19.14
CA THR A 110 -2.96 26.86 -18.80
C THR A 110 -1.75 26.00 -18.39
N TYR A 111 -1.84 25.39 -17.22
CA TYR A 111 -0.84 24.43 -16.73
C TYR A 111 -1.39 23.01 -16.84
N THR A 112 -0.53 22.10 -17.26
CA THR A 112 -0.81 20.66 -17.30
C THR A 112 0.19 19.96 -16.41
N LEU A 113 -0.30 19.08 -15.55
CA LEU A 113 0.51 18.22 -14.69
C LEU A 113 0.38 16.78 -15.21
N ASP A 114 1.46 16.25 -15.74
CA ASP A 114 1.50 14.90 -16.31
C ASP A 114 2.25 13.97 -15.35
N PHE A 115 1.59 12.95 -14.87
CA PHE A 115 2.16 11.94 -13.97
C PHE A 115 2.63 10.71 -14.73
N ALA A 116 2.37 10.65 -16.05
CA ALA A 116 2.61 9.45 -16.84
C ALA A 116 2.01 8.20 -16.13
N ASP A 117 2.82 7.17 -15.92
CA ASP A 117 2.50 5.93 -15.20
C ASP A 117 3.09 5.89 -13.77
N ALA A 118 3.33 7.06 -13.17
CA ALA A 118 3.96 7.13 -11.84
C ALA A 118 3.04 6.70 -10.69
N ILE A 119 1.73 6.68 -10.90
CA ILE A 119 0.74 6.37 -9.86
C ILE A 119 0.33 4.91 -10.02
N ALA A 120 0.42 4.15 -8.93
CA ALA A 120 -0.02 2.75 -8.87
C ALA A 120 -0.68 2.46 -7.53
N ASP A 121 -1.48 1.39 -7.44
CA ASP A 121 -1.99 0.93 -6.15
C ASP A 121 -0.84 0.54 -5.21
N ASN A 122 -1.11 0.58 -3.91
CA ASN A 122 -0.08 0.33 -2.90
C ASN A 122 0.17 -1.17 -2.65
N ASN A 123 -0.78 -2.05 -2.94
CA ASN A 123 -0.70 -3.45 -2.59
C ASN A 123 -0.05 -4.27 -3.70
N GLU A 124 -0.65 -4.33 -4.87
CA GLU A 124 -0.22 -5.14 -6.00
C GLU A 124 0.67 -4.37 -6.98
N GLY A 125 0.59 -3.04 -6.95
CA GLY A 125 1.36 -2.15 -7.82
C GLY A 125 0.78 -2.01 -9.21
N ASN A 126 -0.55 -2.21 -9.37
CA ASN A 126 -1.27 -2.01 -10.63
C ASN A 126 -1.23 -0.51 -10.99
N PRO A 127 -0.74 -0.14 -12.18
CA PRO A 127 -0.64 1.27 -12.54
C PRO A 127 -2.01 1.87 -12.86
N LEU A 128 -2.25 3.11 -12.43
CA LEU A 128 -3.40 3.92 -12.85
C LEU A 128 -3.43 4.12 -14.38
N GLY A 129 -2.27 3.99 -15.02
CA GLY A 129 -2.07 4.37 -16.40
C GLY A 129 -1.61 5.83 -16.52
N TYR A 130 -1.72 6.38 -17.73
CA TYR A 130 -1.34 7.77 -17.97
C TYR A 130 -2.37 8.71 -17.36
N TYR A 131 -1.97 9.43 -16.33
CA TYR A 131 -2.82 10.40 -15.66
C TYR A 131 -2.30 11.84 -15.86
N ARG A 132 -3.20 12.71 -16.25
CA ARG A 132 -2.93 14.14 -16.52
C ARG A 132 -4.03 15.00 -15.90
N TYR A 133 -3.59 15.98 -15.11
CA TYR A 133 -4.43 17.02 -14.51
C TYR A 133 -4.28 18.32 -15.31
#